data_07564dfe4f40b4bbd30be544063df31d
#
_entry.id   07564dfe4f40b4bbd30be544063df31d
#
_cell.length_a   1.000
_cell.length_b   1.000
_cell.length_c   1.000
_cell.angle_alpha   90.00
_cell.angle_beta   90.00
_cell.angle_gamma   90.00
#
_symmetry.space_group_name_H-M   'P 1'
#
loop_
_entity.id
_entity.type
_entity.pdbx_description
1 polymer ?
#
loop_
_entity_poly.entity_id
_entity_poly.type
_entity_poly.pdbx_seq_one_letter_code
_entity_poly.pdbx_strand_id
1 'polypeptide(L)'
;MSGIFGIDLGTTFSAIAKLNTIGKGEIIPNAEGERITPSAICFDDEEGGVVRVGIEAINSRHVSPERCIRWIKRHMGDSEFAVDIDGKKWNAVELSSMILKKLKQDGHVEGEVKDVVISVPAHFDEMRRKATMDAGAMAGLNVIGIV
;
A
#
# COMPACT_ATOMS: atom_id res chain seq x y z
N MET A 1 -11.30 11.07 -17.15
CA MET A 1 -9.92 11.31 -17.59
C MET A 1 -8.94 10.87 -16.51
N SER A 2 -8.03 10.02 -16.88
CA SER A 2 -7.02 9.54 -15.94
C SER A 2 -5.92 10.60 -15.80
N GLY A 3 -5.52 10.87 -14.58
CA GLY A 3 -4.39 11.75 -14.30
C GLY A 3 -3.24 10.96 -13.70
N ILE A 4 -2.21 11.67 -13.27
CA ILE A 4 -1.08 11.09 -12.54
C ILE A 4 -1.34 11.25 -11.05
N PHE A 5 -1.17 10.16 -10.31
CA PHE A 5 -1.32 10.15 -8.87
C PHE A 5 0.03 9.93 -8.20
N GLY A 6 0.22 10.55 -7.06
CA GLY A 6 1.39 10.34 -6.23
C GLY A 6 1.02 9.46 -5.04
N ILE A 7 1.86 8.49 -4.74
CA ILE A 7 1.67 7.60 -3.59
C ILE A 7 2.89 7.69 -2.69
N ASP A 8 2.63 7.89 -1.41
CA ASP A 8 3.62 7.74 -0.35
C ASP A 8 3.32 6.42 0.37
N LEU A 9 4.10 5.40 0.07
CA LEU A 9 4.01 4.12 0.74
C LEU A 9 4.95 4.14 1.95
N GLY A 10 4.42 4.61 3.08
CA GLY A 10 5.21 4.78 4.29
C GLY A 10 5.28 3.54 5.17
N THR A 11 6.20 3.56 6.12
CA THR A 11 6.36 2.45 7.09
C THR A 11 5.15 2.36 8.02
N THR A 12 4.67 3.48 8.52
CA THR A 12 3.57 3.55 9.48
C THR A 12 2.28 4.01 8.83
N PHE A 13 2.36 4.99 7.95
CA PHE A 13 1.21 5.55 7.24
C PHE A 13 1.52 5.71 5.76
N SER A 14 0.48 5.58 4.96
CA SER A 14 0.54 5.79 3.52
C SER A 14 -0.49 6.82 3.10
N ALA A 15 -0.29 7.42 1.94
CA ALA A 15 -1.19 8.43 1.41
C ALA A 15 -1.21 8.42 -0.11
N ILE A 16 -2.29 8.91 -0.68
CA ILE A 16 -2.40 9.10 -2.13
C ILE A 16 -2.81 10.54 -2.43
N ALA A 17 -2.23 11.10 -3.48
CA ALA A 17 -2.55 12.44 -3.95
C ALA A 17 -2.78 12.42 -5.45
N LYS A 18 -3.62 13.32 -5.94
CA LYS A 18 -3.74 13.60 -7.37
C LYS A 18 -2.79 14.73 -7.73
N LEU A 19 -1.98 14.54 -8.75
CA LEU A 19 -1.06 15.57 -9.22
C LEU A 19 -1.78 16.46 -10.23
N ASN A 20 -1.64 17.78 -10.07
CA ASN A 20 -2.17 18.74 -11.02
C ASN A 20 -1.19 18.95 -12.18
N THR A 21 -1.55 19.81 -13.13
CA THR A 21 -0.76 20.06 -14.34
C THR A 21 0.63 20.67 -14.07
N ILE A 22 0.82 21.27 -12.88
CA ILE A 22 2.11 21.83 -12.48
C ILE A 22 2.88 20.88 -11.55
N GLY A 23 2.43 19.62 -11.40
CA GLY A 23 3.10 18.61 -10.59
C GLY A 23 2.86 18.74 -9.08
N LYS A 24 1.93 19.58 -8.65
CA LYS A 24 1.60 19.76 -7.25
C LYS A 24 0.51 18.80 -6.84
N GLY A 25 0.71 18.09 -5.73
CA GLY A 25 -0.23 17.08 -5.26
C GLY A 25 -1.28 17.62 -4.31
N GLU A 26 -2.49 17.09 -4.45
CA GLU A 26 -3.56 17.26 -3.47
C GLU A 26 -3.89 15.90 -2.87
N ILE A 27 -3.77 15.80 -1.55
CA ILE A 27 -4.07 14.55 -0.83
C ILE A 27 -5.54 14.20 -1.00
N ILE A 28 -5.80 12.94 -1.32
CA ILE A 28 -7.16 12.41 -1.43
C ILE A 28 -7.48 11.70 -0.11
N PRO A 29 -8.52 12.14 0.61
CA PRO A 29 -8.96 11.43 1.82
C PRO A 29 -9.35 9.98 1.49
N ASN A 30 -9.08 9.08 2.43
CA ASN A 30 -9.49 7.69 2.28
C ASN A 30 -11.00 7.52 2.53
N ALA A 31 -11.48 6.29 2.39
CA ALA A 31 -12.90 5.97 2.56
C ALA A 31 -13.41 6.32 3.97
N GLU A 32 -12.52 6.39 4.95
CA GLU A 32 -12.82 6.74 6.34
C GLU A 32 -12.71 8.24 6.61
N GLY A 33 -12.43 9.04 5.58
CA GLY A 33 -12.35 10.51 5.68
C GLY A 33 -11.02 11.05 6.18
N GLU A 34 -10.00 10.19 6.29
CA GLU A 34 -8.69 10.59 6.80
C GLU A 34 -7.70 10.81 5.65
N ARG A 35 -6.75 11.73 5.84
CA ARG A 35 -5.73 12.07 4.84
C ARG A 35 -4.60 11.05 4.77
N ILE A 36 -4.43 10.25 5.81
CA ILE A 36 -3.42 9.19 5.86
C ILE A 36 -4.10 7.87 6.20
N THR A 37 -3.52 6.80 5.69
CA THR A 37 -4.01 5.43 5.89
C THR A 37 -2.93 4.64 6.61
N PRO A 38 -3.23 4.00 7.75
CA PRO A 38 -2.26 3.14 8.40
C PRO A 38 -1.73 2.07 7.44
N SER A 39 -0.42 1.89 7.40
CA SER A 39 0.22 0.85 6.59
C SER A 39 0.15 -0.49 7.33
N ALA A 40 -1.06 -0.97 7.51
CA ALA A 40 -1.38 -2.15 8.30
C ALA A 40 -2.35 -3.05 7.55
N ILE A 41 -2.16 -4.35 7.70
CA ILE A 41 -2.98 -5.39 7.06
C ILE A 41 -3.38 -6.39 8.12
N CYS A 42 -4.63 -6.81 8.10
CA CYS A 42 -5.11 -7.88 8.96
C CYS A 42 -5.89 -8.88 8.13
N PHE A 43 -5.55 -10.15 8.27
CA PHE A 43 -6.26 -11.24 7.61
C PHE A 43 -7.40 -11.68 8.51
N ASP A 44 -8.62 -11.60 8.00
CA ASP A 44 -9.78 -12.08 8.72
C ASP A 44 -9.73 -13.61 8.79
N ASP A 45 -10.13 -14.18 9.92
CA ASP A 45 -10.24 -15.62 10.09
C ASP A 45 -11.62 -16.16 9.64
N GLU A 46 -12.48 -15.27 9.18
CA GLU A 46 -13.77 -15.66 8.63
C GLU A 46 -13.61 -16.32 7.26
N GLU A 47 -14.63 -17.08 6.89
CA GLU A 47 -14.68 -17.77 5.61
C GLU A 47 -14.53 -16.80 4.45
N GLY A 48 -13.60 -17.11 3.52
CA GLY A 48 -13.34 -16.28 2.36
C GLY A 48 -12.07 -15.45 2.42
N GLY A 49 -11.36 -15.42 3.56
CA GLY A 49 -10.04 -14.79 3.66
C GLY A 49 -10.04 -13.30 3.40
N VAL A 50 -11.02 -12.56 3.92
CA VAL A 50 -11.10 -11.11 3.75
C VAL A 50 -9.88 -10.44 4.35
N VAL A 51 -9.24 -9.56 3.58
CA VAL A 51 -8.10 -8.76 4.02
C VAL A 51 -8.59 -7.36 4.38
N ARG A 52 -8.25 -6.94 5.60
CA ARG A 52 -8.55 -5.59 6.08
C ARG A 52 -7.28 -4.75 6.00
N VAL A 53 -7.38 -3.53 5.51
CA VAL A 53 -6.23 -2.64 5.35
C VAL A 53 -6.55 -1.28 5.96
N GLY A 54 -5.55 -0.67 6.57
CA GLY A 54 -5.70 0.65 7.17
C GLY A 54 -6.27 0.61 8.56
N ILE A 55 -7.17 1.54 8.88
CA ILE A 55 -7.73 1.66 10.24
C ILE A 55 -8.50 0.42 10.68
N GLU A 56 -9.15 -0.26 9.74
CA GLU A 56 -9.84 -1.51 10.05
C GLU A 56 -8.87 -2.59 10.51
N ALA A 57 -7.67 -2.63 9.92
CA ALA A 57 -6.62 -3.55 10.35
C ALA A 57 -6.13 -3.21 11.76
N ILE A 58 -5.94 -1.93 12.05
CA ILE A 58 -5.54 -1.47 13.38
C ILE A 58 -6.57 -1.88 14.43
N ASN A 59 -7.84 -1.69 14.13
CA ASN A 59 -8.93 -2.07 15.04
C ASN A 59 -9.01 -3.58 15.25
N SER A 60 -8.83 -4.36 14.18
CA SER A 60 -8.85 -5.84 14.24
C SER A 60 -7.67 -6.43 15.00
N ARG A 61 -6.56 -5.70 15.09
CA ARG A 61 -5.36 -6.12 15.79
C ARG A 61 -5.59 -6.38 17.28
N HIS A 62 -6.55 -5.71 17.87
CA HIS A 62 -6.91 -5.92 19.28
C HIS A 62 -7.56 -7.28 19.53
N VAL A 63 -8.17 -7.85 18.49
CA VAL A 63 -8.87 -9.14 18.57
C VAL A 63 -7.96 -10.28 18.10
N SER A 64 -7.23 -10.08 17.00
CA SER A 64 -6.41 -11.12 16.37
C SER A 64 -5.03 -10.58 15.99
N PRO A 65 -4.17 -10.23 16.98
CA PRO A 65 -2.90 -9.60 16.70
C PRO A 65 -1.96 -10.47 15.84
N GLU A 66 -2.06 -11.78 15.94
CA GLU A 66 -1.23 -12.73 15.18
C GLU A 66 -1.58 -12.76 13.69
N ARG A 67 -2.71 -12.20 13.31
CA ARG A 67 -3.15 -12.14 11.91
C ARG A 67 -2.93 -10.76 11.29
N CYS A 68 -2.32 -9.83 12.02
CA CYS A 68 -2.16 -8.45 11.60
C CYS A 68 -0.67 -8.11 11.43
N ILE A 69 -0.35 -7.46 10.32
CA ILE A 69 1.02 -7.13 9.95
C ILE A 69 1.15 -5.62 9.78
N ARG A 70 2.22 -5.06 10.37
CA ARG A 70 2.62 -3.65 10.22
C ARG A 70 4.08 -3.57 9.83
N TRP A 71 4.52 -2.37 9.45
CA TRP A 71 5.92 -2.06 9.15
C TRP A 71 6.50 -2.90 8.01
N ILE A 72 5.66 -3.23 7.05
CA ILE A 72 6.01 -4.09 5.92
C ILE A 72 7.15 -3.49 5.09
N LYS A 73 7.19 -2.17 4.99
CA LYS A 73 8.21 -1.46 4.22
C LYS A 73 9.63 -1.78 4.69
N ARG A 74 9.82 -2.10 5.97
CA ARG A 74 11.13 -2.48 6.51
C ARG A 74 11.69 -3.75 5.89
N HIS A 75 10.83 -4.56 5.30
CA HIS A 75 11.18 -5.86 4.72
C HIS A 75 11.22 -5.83 3.19
N MET A 76 11.04 -4.66 2.58
CA MET A 76 11.15 -4.52 1.13
C MET A 76 12.57 -4.84 0.70
N GLY A 77 12.69 -5.70 -0.32
CA GLY A 77 13.98 -6.18 -0.80
C GLY A 77 14.57 -7.36 -0.04
N ASP A 78 13.94 -7.78 1.05
CA ASP A 78 14.35 -8.96 1.80
C ASP A 78 13.60 -10.19 1.27
N SER A 79 14.28 -10.99 0.46
CA SER A 79 13.69 -12.16 -0.18
C SER A 79 13.36 -13.30 0.79
N GLU A 80 13.90 -13.27 2.01
CA GLU A 80 13.65 -14.30 3.00
C GLU A 80 12.48 -13.95 3.93
N PHE A 81 12.05 -12.71 3.93
CA PHE A 81 10.92 -12.29 4.75
C PHE A 81 9.63 -12.91 4.21
N ALA A 82 8.89 -13.56 5.08
CA ALA A 82 7.55 -14.05 4.78
C ALA A 82 6.75 -14.18 6.08
N VAL A 83 5.44 -13.98 5.96
CA VAL A 83 4.50 -14.18 7.06
C VAL A 83 3.59 -15.33 6.68
N ASP A 84 3.47 -16.32 7.56
CA ASP A 84 2.58 -17.48 7.35
C ASP A 84 1.22 -17.17 7.98
N ILE A 85 0.19 -17.15 7.14
CA ILE A 85 -1.19 -17.00 7.56
C ILE A 85 -1.98 -18.21 7.01
N ASP A 86 -2.43 -19.06 7.90
CA ASP A 86 -3.22 -20.25 7.56
C ASP A 86 -2.53 -21.17 6.53
N GLY A 87 -1.22 -21.31 6.65
CA GLY A 87 -0.43 -22.17 5.76
C GLY A 87 0.02 -21.52 4.47
N LYS A 88 -0.41 -20.28 4.18
CA LYS A 88 0.06 -19.51 3.03
C LYS A 88 1.09 -18.48 3.48
N LYS A 89 2.21 -18.43 2.76
CA LYS A 89 3.27 -17.46 3.02
C LYS A 89 3.08 -16.22 2.16
N TRP A 90 3.20 -15.06 2.80
CA TRP A 90 3.05 -13.75 2.15
C TRP A 90 4.37 -12.99 2.26
N ASN A 91 4.90 -12.54 1.14
CA ASN A 91 6.13 -11.75 1.12
C ASN A 91 5.82 -10.25 1.22
N ALA A 92 6.88 -9.44 1.34
CA ALA A 92 6.71 -7.99 1.49
C ALA A 92 6.07 -7.33 0.26
N VAL A 93 6.37 -7.82 -0.93
CA VAL A 93 5.79 -7.30 -2.18
C VAL A 93 4.28 -7.54 -2.22
N GLU A 94 3.86 -8.75 -1.90
CA GLU A 94 2.44 -9.12 -1.86
C GLU A 94 1.68 -8.29 -0.82
N LEU A 95 2.25 -8.16 0.38
CA LEU A 95 1.63 -7.38 1.45
C LEU A 95 1.55 -5.89 1.10
N SER A 96 2.63 -5.34 0.55
CA SER A 96 2.63 -3.94 0.08
C SER A 96 1.61 -3.70 -1.02
N SER A 97 1.42 -4.67 -1.92
CA SER A 97 0.41 -4.55 -2.97
C SER A 97 -1.00 -4.40 -2.41
N MET A 98 -1.29 -5.00 -1.27
CA MET A 98 -2.60 -4.88 -0.62
C MET A 98 -2.84 -3.45 -0.11
N ILE A 99 -1.80 -2.82 0.45
CA ILE A 99 -1.88 -1.41 0.86
C ILE A 99 -2.10 -0.52 -0.36
N LEU A 100 -1.36 -0.77 -1.43
CA LEU A 100 -1.49 -0.01 -2.68
C LEU A 100 -2.88 -0.17 -3.30
N LYS A 101 -3.48 -1.36 -3.23
CA LYS A 101 -4.86 -1.58 -3.69
C LYS A 101 -5.86 -0.75 -2.91
N LYS A 102 -5.70 -0.64 -1.60
CA LYS A 102 -6.55 0.20 -0.75
C LYS A 102 -6.45 1.66 -1.18
N LEU A 103 -5.23 2.16 -1.37
CA LEU A 103 -5.01 3.54 -1.82
C LEU A 103 -5.63 3.78 -3.21
N LYS A 104 -5.48 2.81 -4.11
CA LYS A 104 -6.08 2.87 -5.44
C LYS A 104 -7.60 2.99 -5.36
N GLN A 105 -8.24 2.19 -4.54
CA GLN A 105 -9.69 2.23 -4.34
C GLN A 105 -10.14 3.57 -3.77
N ASP A 106 -9.45 4.06 -2.75
CA ASP A 106 -9.78 5.32 -2.11
C ASP A 106 -9.57 6.51 -3.05
N GLY A 107 -8.53 6.45 -3.88
CA GLY A 107 -8.23 7.50 -4.85
C GLY A 107 -9.20 7.57 -6.02
N HIS A 108 -9.99 6.53 -6.24
CA HIS A 108 -10.91 6.43 -7.38
C HIS A 108 -11.95 7.56 -7.41
N VAL A 109 -12.25 8.18 -6.28
CA VAL A 109 -13.18 9.33 -6.23
C VAL A 109 -12.70 10.51 -7.07
N GLU A 110 -11.39 10.60 -7.34
CA GLU A 110 -10.78 11.66 -8.16
C GLU A 110 -10.45 11.21 -9.59
N GLY A 111 -10.90 10.02 -9.97
CA GLY A 111 -10.69 9.44 -11.29
C GLY A 111 -10.02 8.08 -11.24
N GLU A 112 -9.82 7.47 -12.39
CA GLU A 112 -9.13 6.17 -12.46
C GLU A 112 -7.67 6.30 -12.02
N VAL A 113 -7.30 5.58 -10.99
CA VAL A 113 -5.92 5.53 -10.49
C VAL A 113 -5.16 4.47 -11.27
N LYS A 114 -4.40 4.92 -12.27
CA LYS A 114 -3.64 4.02 -13.15
C LYS A 114 -2.16 4.38 -13.16
N ASP A 115 -1.82 5.58 -13.64
CA ASP A 115 -0.44 6.05 -13.71
C ASP A 115 -0.05 6.69 -12.38
N VAL A 116 0.96 6.13 -11.72
CA VAL A 116 1.37 6.59 -10.40
C VAL A 116 2.88 6.79 -10.31
N VAL A 117 3.25 7.73 -9.46
CA VAL A 117 4.61 7.94 -8.98
C VAL A 117 4.61 7.53 -7.51
N ILE A 118 5.55 6.68 -7.12
CA ILE A 118 5.65 6.24 -5.73
C ILE A 118 6.91 6.81 -5.12
N SER A 119 6.78 7.48 -3.96
CA SER A 119 7.92 8.01 -3.24
C SER A 119 8.59 6.91 -2.41
N VAL A 120 9.93 6.93 -2.39
CA VAL A 120 10.73 6.02 -1.57
C VAL A 120 11.81 6.81 -0.85
N PRO A 121 12.33 6.29 0.28
CA PRO A 121 13.47 6.93 0.93
C PRO A 121 14.69 7.00 0.02
N ALA A 122 15.48 8.05 0.17
CA ALA A 122 16.69 8.25 -0.65
C ALA A 122 17.70 7.11 -0.51
N HIS A 123 17.70 6.43 0.63
CA HIS A 123 18.63 5.32 0.88
C HIS A 123 18.18 3.98 0.28
N PHE A 124 17.01 3.91 -0.36
CA PHE A 124 16.57 2.67 -1.01
C PHE A 124 17.53 2.31 -2.15
N ASP A 125 18.00 1.06 -2.12
CA ASP A 125 18.79 0.47 -3.18
C ASP A 125 17.89 0.01 -4.35
N GLU A 126 18.51 -0.52 -5.39
CA GLU A 126 17.79 -1.00 -6.56
C GLU A 126 16.83 -2.16 -6.25
N MET A 127 17.21 -3.04 -5.34
CA MET A 127 16.35 -4.18 -4.96
C MET A 127 15.06 -3.71 -4.30
N ARG A 128 15.14 -2.72 -3.43
CA ARG A 128 13.99 -2.15 -2.75
C ARG A 128 13.13 -1.32 -3.70
N ARG A 129 13.75 -0.59 -4.62
CA ARG A 129 13.03 0.16 -5.66
C ARG A 129 12.28 -0.79 -6.58
N LYS A 130 12.93 -1.88 -7.00
CA LYS A 130 12.31 -2.92 -7.83
C LYS A 130 11.13 -3.58 -7.09
N ALA A 131 11.30 -3.90 -5.81
CA ALA A 131 10.24 -4.49 -5.01
C ALA A 131 9.03 -3.55 -4.93
N THR A 132 9.26 -2.25 -4.81
CA THR A 132 8.21 -1.23 -4.81
C THR A 132 7.47 -1.19 -6.15
N MET A 133 8.19 -1.25 -7.26
CA MET A 133 7.59 -1.31 -8.59
C MET A 133 6.77 -2.59 -8.77
N ASP A 134 7.29 -3.72 -8.32
CA ASP A 134 6.60 -5.01 -8.40
C ASP A 134 5.30 -4.99 -7.59
N ALA A 135 5.32 -4.38 -6.41
CA ALA A 135 4.13 -4.23 -5.58
C ALA A 135 3.07 -3.36 -6.29
N GLY A 136 3.49 -2.28 -6.93
CA GLY A 136 2.61 -1.42 -7.71
C GLY A 136 1.96 -2.17 -8.88
N ALA A 137 2.75 -2.92 -9.62
CA ALA A 137 2.25 -3.72 -10.74
C ALA A 137 1.26 -4.77 -10.25
N MET A 138 1.56 -5.42 -9.13
CA MET A 138 0.66 -6.42 -8.52
C MET A 138 -0.66 -5.80 -8.07
N ALA A 139 -0.65 -4.54 -7.68
CA ALA A 139 -1.85 -3.80 -7.30
C ALA A 139 -2.66 -3.29 -8.52
N GLY A 140 -2.19 -3.54 -9.74
CA GLY A 140 -2.83 -3.08 -10.96
C GLY A 140 -2.52 -1.63 -11.30
N LEU A 141 -1.38 -1.12 -10.85
CA LEU A 141 -0.92 0.24 -11.11
C LEU A 141 0.18 0.24 -12.17
N ASN A 142 0.21 1.29 -12.98
CA ASN A 142 1.32 1.56 -13.86
C ASN A 142 2.26 2.55 -13.16
N VAL A 143 3.35 2.04 -12.62
CA VAL A 143 4.33 2.85 -11.89
C VAL A 143 5.25 3.52 -12.91
N ILE A 144 5.04 4.81 -13.13
CA ILE A 144 5.78 5.57 -14.13
C ILE A 144 7.04 6.24 -13.56
N GLY A 145 7.20 6.22 -12.24
CA GLY A 145 8.39 6.75 -11.59
C GLY A 145 8.46 6.39 -10.12
N ILE A 146 9.69 6.26 -9.66
CA ILE A 146 10.04 6.11 -8.24
C ILE A 146 10.85 7.34 -7.87
N VAL A 147 10.43 8.07 -6.87
CA VAL A 147 11.06 9.34 -6.52
C VAL A 147 11.50 9.42 -5.05
#